data_87c4fb1ab019f69962184aa96511f0a4
#
_entry.id   87c4fb1ab019f69962184aa96511f0a4
#
_cell.length_a   1.000
_cell.length_b   1.000
_cell.length_c   1.000
_cell.angle_alpha   90.00
_cell.angle_beta   90.00
_cell.angle_gamma   90.00
#
_symmetry.space_group_name_H-M   'P 1'
#
loop_
_entity.id
_entity.type
_entity.pdbx_description
1 polymer ?
#
loop_
_entity_poly.entity_id
_entity_poly.type
_entity_poly.pdbx_seq_one_letter_code
_entity_poly.pdbx_strand_id
1 'polypeptide(L)'
;MKSVLAVLSLLALPVMAAVPTLCGRYEYIKLPEIGETLKAKMDTGALTASLSAKNIKTFTRDGDEWVSFQLATDGASSKVYEHKVSRISKIKSRADEDEDKDEAVSAKRPVVDLEMCLGNVKRTVEVNLTDRSSFNYPLLIGAKALREFGAAVNPARRYTADKPDC
;
A
#
# COMPACT_ATOMS: atom_id res chain seq x y z
N MET A 1 -43.24 3.74 54.71
CA MET A 1 -42.26 3.12 53.74
C MET A 1 -42.01 4.12 52.62
N LYS A 2 -40.82 4.73 52.59
CA LYS A 2 -40.46 5.72 51.56
C LYS A 2 -39.51 5.03 50.56
N SER A 3 -40.00 4.77 49.34
CA SER A 3 -39.21 4.22 48.24
C SER A 3 -38.35 5.31 47.63
N VAL A 4 -37.01 5.19 47.71
CA VAL A 4 -36.07 6.08 47.03
C VAL A 4 -35.79 5.46 45.66
N LEU A 5 -36.27 6.14 44.61
CA LEU A 5 -35.88 5.81 43.22
C LEU A 5 -34.49 6.40 42.97
N ALA A 6 -33.49 5.54 42.80
CA ALA A 6 -32.18 5.94 42.36
C ALA A 6 -32.20 6.06 40.82
N VAL A 7 -32.10 7.27 40.30
CA VAL A 7 -31.95 7.55 38.86
C VAL A 7 -30.47 7.36 38.48
N LEU A 8 -30.17 6.27 37.79
CA LEU A 8 -28.83 6.01 37.26
C LEU A 8 -28.65 6.77 35.95
N SER A 9 -28.00 7.94 36.01
CA SER A 9 -27.65 8.73 34.80
C SER A 9 -26.48 8.06 34.06
N LEU A 10 -26.74 7.39 32.93
CA LEU A 10 -25.69 6.96 32.02
C LEU A 10 -25.09 8.19 31.32
N LEU A 11 -23.87 8.55 31.67
CA LEU A 11 -23.05 9.51 30.95
C LEU A 11 -22.55 8.87 29.66
N ALA A 12 -23.21 9.14 28.54
CA ALA A 12 -22.72 8.78 27.21
C ALA A 12 -21.52 9.69 26.86
N LEU A 13 -20.31 9.14 26.92
CA LEU A 13 -19.12 9.82 26.43
C LEU A 13 -19.19 9.90 24.89
N PRO A 14 -18.93 11.07 24.27
CA PRO A 14 -18.90 11.17 22.82
C PRO A 14 -17.73 10.34 22.27
N VAL A 15 -18.03 9.32 21.47
CA VAL A 15 -17.02 8.60 20.70
C VAL A 15 -16.61 9.52 19.54
N MET A 16 -15.42 10.11 19.65
CA MET A 16 -14.81 10.88 18.56
C MET A 16 -14.33 9.88 17.51
N ALA A 17 -15.13 9.64 16.47
CA ALA A 17 -14.68 8.88 15.30
C ALA A 17 -13.56 9.67 14.61
N ALA A 18 -12.41 9.04 14.38
CA ALA A 18 -11.33 9.66 13.63
C ALA A 18 -11.81 9.98 12.21
N VAL A 19 -11.65 11.24 11.80
CA VAL A 19 -11.97 11.64 10.43
C VAL A 19 -10.95 11.02 9.47
N PRO A 20 -11.40 10.27 8.44
CA PRO A 20 -10.48 9.64 7.50
C PRO A 20 -9.71 10.70 6.68
N THR A 21 -8.47 10.40 6.35
CA THR A 21 -7.69 11.20 5.39
C THR A 21 -8.35 11.11 4.03
N LEU A 22 -8.82 12.24 3.51
CA LEU A 22 -9.46 12.28 2.19
C LEU A 22 -8.39 12.32 1.10
N CYS A 23 -8.34 11.29 0.27
CA CYS A 23 -7.44 11.17 -0.86
C CYS A 23 -8.20 11.33 -2.18
N GLY A 24 -7.52 11.84 -3.20
CA GLY A 24 -7.96 11.75 -4.58
C GLY A 24 -7.61 10.37 -5.19
N ARG A 25 -7.94 10.17 -6.46
CA ARG A 25 -7.55 8.93 -7.19
C ARG A 25 -6.04 8.80 -7.38
N TYR A 26 -5.29 9.90 -7.26
CA TYR A 26 -3.83 9.99 -7.30
C TYR A 26 -3.34 10.86 -6.17
N GLU A 27 -2.24 10.42 -5.54
CA GLU A 27 -1.58 11.14 -4.45
C GLU A 27 -0.06 11.05 -4.58
N TYR A 28 0.65 11.88 -3.81
CA TYR A 28 2.09 11.75 -3.61
C TYR A 28 2.34 10.91 -2.35
N ILE A 29 3.21 9.93 -2.47
CA ILE A 29 3.66 9.07 -1.37
C ILE A 29 5.16 9.18 -1.27
N LYS A 30 5.67 9.52 -0.09
CA LYS A 30 7.11 9.47 0.21
C LYS A 30 7.47 8.08 0.74
N LEU A 31 8.55 7.53 0.25
CA LEU A 31 9.18 6.29 0.68
C LEU A 31 10.47 6.64 1.40
N PRO A 32 10.48 6.84 2.73
CA PRO A 32 11.64 7.37 3.47
C PRO A 32 12.90 6.53 3.31
N GLU A 33 12.79 5.19 3.38
CA GLU A 33 13.92 4.26 3.25
C GLU A 33 14.54 4.28 1.84
N ILE A 34 13.73 4.58 0.83
CA ILE A 34 14.16 4.70 -0.57
C ILE A 34 14.66 6.11 -0.86
N GLY A 35 14.14 7.12 -0.15
CA GLY A 35 14.47 8.52 -0.32
C GLY A 35 13.70 9.21 -1.46
N GLU A 36 12.63 8.60 -1.96
CA GLU A 36 11.86 9.07 -3.11
C GLU A 36 10.43 9.44 -2.74
N THR A 37 9.87 10.41 -3.47
CA THR A 37 8.44 10.74 -3.43
C THR A 37 7.83 10.42 -4.79
N LEU A 38 6.91 9.46 -4.80
CA LEU A 38 6.33 8.92 -6.02
C LEU A 38 4.86 9.32 -6.17
N LYS A 39 4.44 9.49 -7.42
CA LYS A 39 3.01 9.55 -7.76
C LYS A 39 2.40 8.16 -7.61
N ALA A 40 1.32 8.06 -6.86
CA ALA A 40 0.64 6.81 -6.59
C ALA A 40 -0.81 6.84 -7.08
N LYS A 41 -1.29 5.71 -7.60
CA LYS A 41 -2.71 5.47 -7.82
C LYS A 41 -3.32 4.91 -6.54
N MET A 42 -4.37 5.55 -6.03
CA MET A 42 -5.16 5.07 -4.88
C MET A 42 -6.22 4.08 -5.41
N ASP A 43 -5.97 2.78 -5.24
CA ASP A 43 -6.74 1.72 -5.91
C ASP A 43 -7.49 0.84 -4.91
N THR A 44 -8.77 1.12 -4.70
CA THR A 44 -9.63 0.37 -3.79
C THR A 44 -9.96 -1.04 -4.30
N GLY A 45 -9.75 -1.32 -5.60
CA GLY A 45 -9.96 -2.64 -6.21
C GLY A 45 -8.75 -3.58 -6.12
N ALA A 46 -7.56 -3.05 -5.83
CA ALA A 46 -6.37 -3.86 -5.57
C ALA A 46 -6.23 -4.14 -4.07
N LEU A 47 -5.86 -5.36 -3.68
CA LEU A 47 -5.70 -5.69 -2.25
C LEU A 47 -4.38 -5.17 -1.69
N THR A 48 -3.25 -5.45 -2.36
CA THR A 48 -1.88 -5.14 -1.91
C THR A 48 -1.31 -3.98 -2.71
N ALA A 49 -0.54 -3.10 -2.08
CA ALA A 49 0.20 -2.07 -2.79
C ALA A 49 1.24 -2.68 -3.75
N SER A 50 1.66 -1.90 -4.76
CA SER A 50 2.57 -2.38 -5.80
C SER A 50 3.53 -1.27 -6.20
N LEU A 51 4.84 -1.56 -6.18
CA LEU A 51 5.92 -0.64 -6.54
C LEU A 51 6.57 -1.08 -7.85
N SER A 52 6.81 -0.12 -8.75
CA SER A 52 7.55 -0.34 -9.98
C SER A 52 9.03 -0.62 -9.69
N ALA A 53 9.44 -1.84 -9.97
CA ALA A 53 10.79 -2.32 -9.73
C ALA A 53 11.30 -3.14 -10.92
N LYS A 54 12.62 -3.07 -11.14
CA LYS A 54 13.35 -3.86 -12.14
C LYS A 54 14.54 -4.56 -11.50
N ASN A 55 15.13 -5.51 -12.22
CA ASN A 55 16.27 -6.31 -11.73
C ASN A 55 15.96 -7.00 -10.40
N ILE A 56 14.70 -7.46 -10.24
CA ILE A 56 14.20 -8.12 -9.03
C ILE A 56 14.85 -9.49 -8.92
N LYS A 57 15.62 -9.73 -7.85
CA LYS A 57 16.31 -10.99 -7.57
C LYS A 57 16.12 -11.39 -6.13
N THR A 58 15.58 -12.58 -5.89
CA THR A 58 15.50 -13.15 -4.55
C THR A 58 16.78 -13.93 -4.22
N PHE A 59 17.16 -13.91 -2.95
CA PHE A 59 18.33 -14.62 -2.42
C PHE A 59 18.11 -14.95 -0.94
N THR A 60 18.94 -15.86 -0.39
CA THR A 60 18.86 -16.21 1.02
C THR A 60 19.99 -15.50 1.79
N ARG A 61 19.66 -14.92 2.94
CA ARG A 61 20.60 -14.34 3.90
C ARG A 61 20.21 -14.76 5.31
N ASP A 62 21.09 -15.39 6.03
CA ASP A 62 20.90 -15.85 7.43
C ASP A 62 19.64 -16.72 7.63
N GLY A 63 19.30 -17.54 6.62
CA GLY A 63 18.13 -18.43 6.62
C GLY A 63 16.82 -17.75 6.21
N ASP A 64 16.80 -16.45 6.01
CA ASP A 64 15.64 -15.67 5.55
C ASP A 64 15.70 -15.41 4.04
N GLU A 65 14.52 -15.29 3.41
CA GLU A 65 14.42 -14.86 2.01
C GLU A 65 14.50 -13.34 1.90
N TRP A 66 15.37 -12.85 1.03
CA TRP A 66 15.59 -11.44 0.73
C TRP A 66 15.37 -11.18 -0.75
N VAL A 67 15.10 -9.93 -1.09
CA VAL A 67 15.00 -9.47 -2.47
C VAL A 67 15.85 -8.22 -2.68
N SER A 68 16.63 -8.21 -3.77
CA SER A 68 17.29 -7.02 -4.28
C SER A 68 16.52 -6.51 -5.50
N PHE A 69 16.41 -5.19 -5.63
CA PHE A 69 15.73 -4.55 -6.75
C PHE A 69 16.22 -3.12 -6.97
N GLN A 70 15.89 -2.57 -8.13
CA GLN A 70 16.05 -1.15 -8.46
C GLN A 70 14.68 -0.55 -8.77
N LEU A 71 14.49 0.74 -8.54
CA LEU A 71 13.27 1.42 -9.00
C LEU A 71 13.21 1.42 -10.54
N ALA A 72 12.03 1.15 -11.07
CA ALA A 72 11.74 1.28 -12.51
C ALA A 72 10.83 2.49 -12.74
N THR A 73 11.37 3.68 -12.45
CA THR A 73 10.71 4.98 -12.66
C THR A 73 11.61 5.87 -13.50
N ASP A 74 11.03 6.80 -14.24
CA ASP A 74 11.78 7.76 -15.03
C ASP A 74 12.69 8.61 -14.12
N GLY A 75 13.95 8.72 -14.48
CA GLY A 75 14.93 9.48 -13.70
C GLY A 75 15.41 8.81 -12.41
N ALA A 76 14.94 7.60 -12.09
CA ALA A 76 15.44 6.89 -10.93
C ALA A 76 16.93 6.54 -11.04
N SER A 77 17.64 6.65 -9.94
CA SER A 77 19.03 6.21 -9.84
C SER A 77 19.13 4.70 -10.06
N SER A 78 20.32 4.22 -10.46
CA SER A 78 20.61 2.77 -10.55
C SER A 78 20.86 2.13 -9.18
N LYS A 79 20.47 2.79 -8.08
CA LYS A 79 20.65 2.29 -6.72
C LYS A 79 19.91 0.98 -6.52
N VAL A 80 20.58 0.02 -5.92
CA VAL A 80 20.01 -1.27 -5.52
C VAL A 80 19.53 -1.17 -4.09
N TYR A 81 18.31 -1.61 -3.86
CA TYR A 81 17.69 -1.73 -2.54
C TYR A 81 17.56 -3.20 -2.19
N GLU A 82 17.70 -3.54 -0.91
CA GLU A 82 17.54 -4.90 -0.40
C GLU A 82 16.56 -4.89 0.77
N HIS A 83 15.57 -5.77 0.71
CA HIS A 83 14.58 -5.93 1.78
C HIS A 83 14.32 -7.41 2.04
N LYS A 84 13.96 -7.74 3.29
CA LYS A 84 13.48 -9.06 3.64
C LYS A 84 12.12 -9.30 2.98
N VAL A 85 11.92 -10.48 2.40
CA VAL A 85 10.64 -10.86 1.79
C VAL A 85 9.66 -11.24 2.90
N SER A 86 8.53 -10.53 2.99
CA SER A 86 7.45 -10.85 3.93
C SER A 86 6.65 -12.07 3.47
N ARG A 87 6.43 -12.18 2.16
CA ARG A 87 5.73 -13.29 1.50
C ARG A 87 5.86 -13.23 -0.02
N ILE A 88 5.49 -14.31 -0.68
CA ILE A 88 5.33 -14.33 -2.14
C ILE A 88 3.84 -14.20 -2.48
N SER A 89 3.49 -13.20 -3.27
CA SER A 89 2.14 -13.03 -3.80
C SER A 89 1.99 -13.76 -5.12
N LYS A 90 0.89 -14.51 -5.28
CA LYS A 90 0.49 -15.12 -6.55
C LYS A 90 -0.61 -14.25 -7.17
N ILE A 91 -0.35 -13.70 -8.33
CA ILE A 91 -1.32 -12.87 -9.06
C ILE A 91 -1.92 -13.73 -10.18
N LYS A 92 -3.22 -13.97 -10.12
CA LYS A 92 -3.93 -14.60 -11.23
C LYS A 92 -3.98 -13.63 -12.41
N SER A 93 -3.67 -14.10 -13.60
CA SER A 93 -3.85 -13.33 -14.83
C SER A 93 -5.36 -13.22 -15.12
N ARG A 94 -5.82 -12.07 -15.62
CA ARG A 94 -7.23 -11.93 -16.06
C ARG A 94 -7.58 -12.77 -17.30
N ALA A 95 -6.58 -13.37 -17.94
CA ALA A 95 -6.80 -14.29 -19.05
C ALA A 95 -7.33 -15.65 -18.62
N ASP A 96 -7.46 -15.90 -17.31
CA ASP A 96 -7.85 -17.20 -16.74
C ASP A 96 -9.37 -17.34 -16.53
N GLU A 97 -10.19 -16.45 -17.11
CA GLU A 97 -11.66 -16.59 -17.10
C GLU A 97 -12.18 -17.57 -18.20
N ASP A 98 -11.30 -18.05 -19.09
CA ASP A 98 -11.59 -19.13 -20.00
C ASP A 98 -11.26 -20.48 -19.33
N GLU A 99 -12.29 -21.26 -19.01
CA GLU A 99 -12.31 -22.48 -18.17
C GLU A 99 -11.47 -23.67 -18.68
N ASP A 100 -10.66 -23.56 -19.74
CA ASP A 100 -10.03 -24.71 -20.41
C ASP A 100 -8.48 -24.69 -20.44
N LYS A 101 -7.78 -23.95 -19.56
CA LYS A 101 -6.31 -24.03 -19.49
C LYS A 101 -5.82 -24.39 -18.10
N ASP A 102 -5.41 -25.63 -17.96
CA ASP A 102 -4.91 -26.30 -16.75
C ASP A 102 -3.60 -25.74 -16.16
N GLU A 103 -3.08 -24.61 -16.60
CA GLU A 103 -1.95 -23.91 -16.01
C GLU A 103 -2.07 -22.40 -16.21
N ALA A 104 -2.91 -21.76 -15.41
CA ALA A 104 -2.87 -20.32 -15.25
C ALA A 104 -1.49 -19.93 -14.69
N VAL A 105 -0.62 -19.36 -15.51
CA VAL A 105 0.70 -18.89 -15.11
C VAL A 105 0.52 -17.71 -14.15
N SER A 106 0.37 -18.02 -12.85
CA SER A 106 0.31 -16.99 -11.83
C SER A 106 1.69 -16.34 -11.66
N ALA A 107 1.79 -15.05 -11.97
CA ALA A 107 3.02 -14.31 -11.70
C ALA A 107 3.29 -14.28 -10.20
N LYS A 108 4.43 -14.86 -9.79
CA LYS A 108 4.93 -14.78 -8.42
C LYS A 108 5.63 -13.44 -8.23
N ARG A 109 5.24 -12.68 -7.21
CA ARG A 109 5.85 -11.38 -6.87
C ARG A 109 6.30 -11.37 -5.43
N PRO A 110 7.56 -11.04 -5.14
CA PRO A 110 7.98 -10.82 -3.77
C PRO A 110 7.25 -9.61 -3.18
N VAL A 111 6.84 -9.75 -1.93
CA VAL A 111 6.22 -8.69 -1.13
C VAL A 111 7.19 -8.32 -0.02
N VAL A 112 7.41 -7.04 0.15
CA VAL A 112 8.26 -6.46 1.18
C VAL A 112 7.45 -5.46 2.01
N ASP A 113 7.90 -5.19 3.22
CA ASP A 113 7.35 -4.15 4.07
C ASP A 113 8.15 -2.87 3.85
N LEU A 114 7.48 -1.78 3.47
CA LEU A 114 8.10 -0.47 3.27
C LEU A 114 7.41 0.58 4.12
N GLU A 115 8.20 1.47 4.73
CA GLU A 115 7.66 2.70 5.31
C GLU A 115 7.13 3.62 4.20
N MET A 116 5.90 4.08 4.35
CA MET A 116 5.24 5.03 3.47
C MET A 116 4.67 6.21 4.25
N CYS A 117 4.77 7.38 3.66
CA CYS A 117 4.23 8.62 4.19
C CYS A 117 3.18 9.18 3.23
N LEU A 118 1.95 9.35 3.71
CA LEU A 118 0.82 10.00 3.04
C LEU A 118 0.39 11.21 3.89
N GLY A 119 0.54 12.43 3.36
CA GLY A 119 0.42 13.64 4.16
C GLY A 119 1.42 13.60 5.33
N ASN A 120 0.94 13.72 6.55
CA ASN A 120 1.75 13.63 7.79
C ASN A 120 1.66 12.26 8.49
N VAL A 121 1.04 11.27 7.84
CA VAL A 121 0.84 9.93 8.41
C VAL A 121 1.85 8.95 7.84
N LYS A 122 2.65 8.33 8.71
CA LYS A 122 3.60 7.27 8.35
C LYS A 122 3.05 5.90 8.76
N ARG A 123 3.16 4.92 7.85
CA ARG A 123 2.78 3.53 8.06
C ARG A 123 3.76 2.59 7.37
N THR A 124 3.95 1.41 7.94
CA THR A 124 4.60 0.29 7.28
C THR A 124 3.54 -0.46 6.47
N VAL A 125 3.81 -0.68 5.18
CA VAL A 125 2.85 -1.19 4.21
C VAL A 125 3.43 -2.37 3.45
N GLU A 126 2.67 -3.44 3.29
CA GLU A 126 3.02 -4.55 2.38
C GLU A 126 2.97 -4.09 0.92
N VAL A 127 4.06 -4.27 0.19
CA VAL A 127 4.22 -3.84 -1.20
C VAL A 127 4.74 -4.98 -2.06
N ASN A 128 4.02 -5.37 -3.11
CA ASN A 128 4.57 -6.28 -4.09
C ASN A 128 5.48 -5.54 -5.09
N LEU A 129 6.56 -6.19 -5.49
CA LEU A 129 7.52 -5.67 -6.46
C LEU A 129 7.21 -6.25 -7.84
N THR A 130 7.07 -5.39 -8.82
CA THR A 130 6.87 -5.79 -10.22
C THR A 130 7.23 -4.65 -11.15
N ASP A 131 7.58 -4.95 -12.40
CA ASP A 131 7.74 -3.92 -13.41
C ASP A 131 6.38 -3.29 -13.74
N ARG A 132 6.28 -1.99 -13.52
CA ARG A 132 5.12 -1.16 -13.83
C ARG A 132 5.42 -0.09 -14.87
N SER A 133 6.50 -0.26 -15.65
CA SER A 133 6.92 0.72 -16.67
C SER A 133 5.84 0.98 -17.72
N SER A 134 4.95 0.01 -17.98
CA SER A 134 3.79 0.15 -18.86
C SER A 134 2.60 0.88 -18.23
N PHE A 135 2.67 1.24 -16.94
CA PHE A 135 1.59 1.94 -16.24
C PHE A 135 1.95 3.42 -16.03
N ASN A 136 0.94 4.27 -15.99
CA ASN A 136 1.11 5.73 -15.82
C ASN A 136 1.63 6.12 -14.41
N TYR A 137 1.64 5.19 -13.44
CA TYR A 137 2.01 5.45 -12.06
C TYR A 137 2.96 4.35 -11.55
N PRO A 138 4.12 4.73 -11.02
CA PRO A 138 5.10 3.78 -10.51
C PRO A 138 4.68 3.11 -9.21
N LEU A 139 3.73 3.71 -8.48
CA LEU A 139 3.23 3.20 -7.22
C LEU A 139 1.70 3.06 -7.28
N LEU A 140 1.19 1.98 -6.71
CA LEU A 140 -0.23 1.73 -6.48
C LEU A 140 -0.43 1.45 -4.99
N ILE A 141 -1.41 2.11 -4.39
CA ILE A 141 -1.81 1.91 -3.00
C ILE A 141 -3.10 1.11 -2.98
N GLY A 142 -3.01 -0.13 -2.49
CA GLY A 142 -4.16 -1.04 -2.43
C GLY A 142 -5.00 -0.89 -1.16
N ALA A 143 -6.10 -1.62 -1.10
CA ALA A 143 -7.10 -1.51 -0.04
C ALA A 143 -6.54 -1.79 1.38
N LYS A 144 -5.55 -2.69 1.52
CA LYS A 144 -4.89 -2.90 2.82
C LYS A 144 -4.22 -1.63 3.31
N ALA A 145 -3.36 -1.03 2.48
CA ALA A 145 -2.64 0.19 2.82
C ALA A 145 -3.59 1.38 3.06
N LEU A 146 -4.64 1.51 2.23
CA LEU A 146 -5.67 2.54 2.44
C LEU A 146 -6.30 2.44 3.82
N ARG A 147 -6.61 1.24 4.30
CA ARG A 147 -7.14 1.01 5.66
C ARG A 147 -6.14 1.39 6.74
N GLU A 148 -4.85 1.04 6.58
CA GLU A 148 -3.79 1.38 7.53
C GLU A 148 -3.59 2.89 7.64
N PHE A 149 -3.72 3.62 6.55
CA PHE A 149 -3.70 5.08 6.53
C PHE A 149 -5.01 5.72 7.04
N GLY A 150 -6.08 4.94 7.24
CA GLY A 150 -7.40 5.49 7.52
C GLY A 150 -7.90 6.38 6.39
N ALA A 151 -7.58 6.03 5.14
CA ALA A 151 -7.85 6.86 3.97
C ALA A 151 -9.19 6.53 3.31
N ALA A 152 -9.90 7.57 2.90
CA ALA A 152 -11.07 7.50 2.01
C ALA A 152 -10.69 8.07 0.64
N VAL A 153 -11.11 7.40 -0.45
CA VAL A 153 -10.76 7.82 -1.81
C VAL A 153 -11.94 8.48 -2.51
N ASN A 154 -11.75 9.72 -2.95
CA ASN A 154 -12.68 10.41 -3.85
C ASN A 154 -12.16 10.33 -5.30
N PRO A 155 -12.75 9.49 -6.17
CA PRO A 155 -12.25 9.28 -7.53
C PRO A 155 -12.39 10.52 -8.44
N ALA A 156 -13.22 11.48 -8.07
CA ALA A 156 -13.38 12.73 -8.81
C ALA A 156 -12.23 13.72 -8.60
N ARG A 157 -11.39 13.49 -7.58
CA ARG A 157 -10.30 14.39 -7.19
C ARG A 157 -8.92 13.76 -7.44
N ARG A 158 -7.88 14.60 -7.37
CA ARG A 158 -6.46 14.21 -7.45
C ARG A 158 -5.66 15.10 -6.50
N TYR A 159 -4.64 14.53 -5.86
CA TYR A 159 -3.71 15.26 -5.00
C TYR A 159 -4.44 16.09 -3.94
N THR A 160 -5.33 15.41 -3.19
CA THR A 160 -6.18 16.02 -2.17
C THR A 160 -5.49 16.01 -0.80
N ALA A 161 -4.69 14.98 -0.54
CA ALA A 161 -3.89 14.92 0.68
C ALA A 161 -2.76 15.95 0.64
N ASP A 162 -2.33 16.41 1.80
CA ASP A 162 -1.16 17.28 1.93
C ASP A 162 0.09 16.60 1.35
N LYS A 163 1.08 17.41 0.99
CA LYS A 163 2.38 16.87 0.57
C LYS A 163 2.98 16.03 1.69
N PRO A 164 3.61 14.87 1.34
CA PRO A 164 4.19 14.01 2.36
C PRO A 164 5.26 14.72 3.18
N ASP A 165 5.04 14.80 4.49
CA ASP A 165 5.94 15.43 5.46
C ASP A 165 5.98 14.57 6.75
N CYS A 166 6.70 13.46 6.65
CA CYS A 166 6.97 12.64 7.82
C CYS A 166 8.48 12.48 8.04
#